data_72157c020dbd99888469328369f8d6b1
#
_entry.id   72157c020dbd99888469328369f8d6b1
#
_cell.length_a   1.000
_cell.length_b   1.000
_cell.length_c   1.000
_cell.angle_alpha   90.00
_cell.angle_beta   90.00
_cell.angle_gamma   90.00
#
_symmetry.space_group_name_H-M   'P 1'
#
loop_
_entity.id
_entity.type
_entity.pdbx_description
1 polymer ?
#
loop_
_entity_poly.entity_id
_entity_poly.type
_entity_poly.pdbx_seq_one_letter_code
_entity_poly.pdbx_strand_id
1 'polypeptide(L)'
;MNNYIVRVNVGWVLVFHLTVCCLGTTWAADSAFPESQNVFPDTTVAWINIADPDAFSKSFDRTQYGKLIRDPHMEAFVKSFREQLSKAGKQRLGKLGLTIEDLGQVPGGEIAIAAIVPEAGRLATVLLVDTTGHEEETKQLLDEIETRLVEQKAERLADYEKKIRVYRLPQESPSADNKDAAEPQEQVVAVVHEGKALVVGDDPVQVSHVLAVLENGREDCLASTEQFKNVSKGALKNLGPENSKLRWYIDPFAFAAAYKSAHPANKRQKGPDYVEILGRQGFDAVKAMGGAIVFDAGPFQMRHQTIVYAPPLPGRDPLSVDRYDLAARMLRFPESEEIQPFDWVPSGVSSWSSLKWDIQTAFQSAESLVDDVVGEKGVFDDVIASLKEDPDGPQIDVEADLVACLGKKITLIGDFEEPIDVDSDRLVIAIEAIDPEKVAATVGKSMATD
;
A
#
# COMPACT_ATOMS: atom_id res chain seq x y z
N MET A 1 -17.93 38.42 -0.48
CA MET A 1 -17.42 39.66 -1.11
C MET A 1 -15.96 39.43 -1.41
N ASN A 2 -15.73 39.09 -2.62
CA ASN A 2 -14.81 39.61 -3.63
C ASN A 2 -13.46 40.18 -3.16
N ASN A 3 -12.37 39.60 -3.67
CA ASN A 3 -11.54 40.35 -4.59
C ASN A 3 -10.50 39.45 -5.27
N TYR A 4 -10.71 39.24 -6.56
CA TYR A 4 -9.70 38.80 -7.53
C TYR A 4 -8.78 39.98 -7.85
N ILE A 5 -7.46 39.77 -7.88
CA ILE A 5 -6.52 40.64 -8.58
C ILE A 5 -5.70 39.81 -9.54
N VAL A 6 -6.06 39.93 -10.81
CA VAL A 6 -5.25 39.54 -11.98
C VAL A 6 -4.23 40.66 -12.23
N ARG A 7 -2.95 40.31 -12.33
CA ARG A 7 -1.96 41.18 -12.98
C ARG A 7 -1.29 40.46 -14.13
N VAL A 8 -1.71 40.89 -15.31
CA VAL A 8 -1.04 40.64 -16.60
C VAL A 8 0.11 41.61 -16.70
N ASN A 9 1.31 41.17 -17.07
CA ASN A 9 2.31 42.05 -17.65
C ASN A 9 2.85 41.42 -18.93
N VAL A 10 2.60 42.16 -20.01
CA VAL A 10 3.05 41.93 -21.41
C VAL A 10 4.38 42.64 -21.61
N GLY A 11 5.30 42.01 -22.29
CA GLY A 11 6.54 42.68 -22.71
C GLY A 11 7.42 41.82 -23.61
N TRP A 12 7.11 41.75 -24.88
CA TRP A 12 7.94 41.96 -26.08
C TRP A 12 9.19 41.06 -26.34
N VAL A 13 9.01 40.12 -27.24
CA VAL A 13 9.68 39.84 -28.57
C VAL A 13 11.06 40.47 -28.77
N LEU A 14 12.03 39.61 -29.02
CA LEU A 14 13.04 39.81 -30.08
C LEU A 14 13.62 38.46 -30.56
N VAL A 15 13.41 38.22 -31.85
CA VAL A 15 13.95 37.11 -32.66
C VAL A 15 15.39 37.42 -32.96
N PHE A 16 16.26 36.42 -32.77
CA PHE A 16 17.55 36.35 -33.52
C PHE A 16 17.82 34.91 -33.93
N HIS A 17 17.69 34.67 -35.22
CA HIS A 17 18.25 33.51 -35.90
C HIS A 17 19.75 33.65 -35.97
N LEU A 18 20.46 32.65 -35.52
CA LEU A 18 21.82 32.38 -35.97
C LEU A 18 22.01 30.86 -36.13
N THR A 19 21.96 30.44 -37.40
CA THR A 19 22.35 29.11 -37.85
C THR A 19 23.88 29.03 -37.80
N VAL A 20 24.39 28.18 -36.89
CA VAL A 20 25.77 27.70 -36.99
C VAL A 20 25.74 26.19 -36.93
N CYS A 21 25.95 25.58 -38.11
CA CYS A 21 26.33 24.16 -38.21
C CYS A 21 27.72 23.97 -37.58
N CYS A 22 27.72 23.36 -36.39
CA CYS A 22 28.90 22.68 -35.88
C CYS A 22 28.52 21.23 -35.64
N LEU A 23 29.07 20.34 -36.48
CA LEU A 23 29.17 18.92 -36.20
C LEU A 23 30.07 18.76 -34.96
N GLY A 24 29.46 18.83 -33.80
CA GLY A 24 30.01 18.45 -32.52
C GLY A 24 29.42 17.11 -32.14
N THR A 25 30.26 16.09 -32.06
CA THR A 25 29.93 14.86 -31.34
C THR A 25 29.47 15.25 -29.96
N THR A 26 28.16 15.28 -29.75
CA THR A 26 27.58 15.38 -28.43
C THR A 26 27.92 14.08 -27.72
N TRP A 27 28.85 14.16 -26.79
CA TRP A 27 28.90 13.22 -25.70
C TRP A 27 27.50 13.28 -25.07
N ALA A 28 26.75 12.17 -25.17
CA ALA A 28 25.52 12.02 -24.43
C ALA A 28 25.89 12.23 -22.96
N ALA A 29 25.38 13.31 -22.39
CA ALA A 29 25.37 13.45 -20.92
C ALA A 29 24.73 12.18 -20.39
N ASP A 30 25.39 11.50 -19.46
CA ASP A 30 24.92 10.28 -18.83
C ASP A 30 23.55 10.58 -18.22
N SER A 31 22.48 10.21 -18.94
CA SER A 31 21.11 10.53 -18.50
C SER A 31 20.85 9.77 -17.21
N ALA A 32 20.33 10.48 -16.21
CA ALA A 32 19.93 9.84 -14.96
C ALA A 32 18.96 8.69 -15.25
N PHE A 33 19.06 7.61 -14.46
CA PHE A 33 18.13 6.49 -14.56
C PHE A 33 16.69 6.99 -14.36
N PRO A 34 15.71 6.62 -15.21
CA PRO A 34 14.35 7.12 -15.10
C PRO A 34 13.66 6.54 -13.87
N GLU A 35 12.90 7.38 -13.15
CA GLU A 35 12.10 6.93 -12.00
C GLU A 35 11.07 5.87 -12.43
N SER A 36 10.96 4.78 -11.68
CA SER A 36 10.19 3.58 -12.04
C SER A 36 8.71 3.83 -12.29
N GLN A 37 8.07 4.83 -11.64
CA GLN A 37 6.69 5.19 -11.93
C GLN A 37 6.47 5.73 -13.35
N ASN A 38 7.53 6.21 -14.01
CA ASN A 38 7.51 6.64 -15.41
C ASN A 38 7.81 5.47 -16.37
N VAL A 39 8.23 4.32 -15.84
CA VAL A 39 8.60 3.12 -16.58
C VAL A 39 7.50 2.08 -16.56
N PHE A 40 6.90 1.83 -15.40
CA PHE A 40 5.81 0.87 -15.28
C PHE A 40 4.53 1.38 -15.96
N PRO A 41 3.74 0.50 -16.61
CA PRO A 41 2.54 0.87 -17.35
C PRO A 41 1.42 1.39 -16.44
N ASP A 42 0.45 2.08 -17.03
CA ASP A 42 -0.77 2.56 -16.37
C ASP A 42 -1.68 1.45 -15.83
N THR A 43 -1.48 0.21 -16.29
CA THR A 43 -2.13 -1.01 -15.79
C THR A 43 -1.49 -1.56 -14.50
N THR A 44 -0.55 -0.83 -13.89
CA THR A 44 0.05 -1.18 -12.61
C THR A 44 -0.96 -0.98 -11.48
N VAL A 45 -1.26 -2.07 -10.76
CA VAL A 45 -2.24 -2.07 -9.65
C VAL A 45 -1.59 -2.03 -8.26
N ALA A 46 -0.31 -2.34 -8.16
CA ALA A 46 0.48 -2.11 -6.95
C ALA A 46 1.94 -1.81 -7.31
N TRP A 47 2.56 -0.96 -6.53
CA TRP A 47 3.92 -0.52 -6.74
C TRP A 47 4.57 -0.15 -5.40
N ILE A 48 5.81 -0.50 -5.24
CA ILE A 48 6.67 -0.08 -4.12
C ILE A 48 8.05 0.26 -4.64
N ASN A 49 8.64 1.33 -4.12
CA ASN A 49 9.97 1.75 -4.53
C ASN A 49 10.79 2.33 -3.37
N ILE A 50 12.10 2.15 -3.47
CA ILE A 50 13.11 2.82 -2.66
C ILE A 50 14.04 3.52 -3.64
N ALA A 51 14.03 4.86 -3.64
CA ALA A 51 14.77 5.66 -4.60
C ALA A 51 16.30 5.59 -4.40
N ASP A 52 16.75 5.43 -3.16
CA ASP A 52 18.15 5.28 -2.76
C ASP A 52 18.22 4.31 -1.58
N PRO A 53 18.43 3.01 -1.84
CA PRO A 53 18.50 1.98 -0.82
C PRO A 53 19.60 2.19 0.21
N ASP A 54 20.72 2.73 -0.21
CA ASP A 54 21.86 3.01 0.67
C ASP A 54 21.57 4.13 1.65
N ALA A 55 21.03 5.25 1.17
CA ALA A 55 20.61 6.36 2.01
C ALA A 55 19.45 5.95 2.95
N PHE A 56 18.51 5.14 2.45
CA PHE A 56 17.40 4.60 3.22
C PHE A 56 17.90 3.70 4.35
N SER A 57 18.79 2.74 4.06
CA SER A 57 19.39 1.84 5.05
C SER A 57 20.16 2.63 6.13
N LYS A 58 21.03 3.56 5.72
CA LYS A 58 21.80 4.40 6.66
C LYS A 58 20.90 5.24 7.56
N SER A 59 19.78 5.75 7.03
CA SER A 59 18.81 6.51 7.82
C SER A 59 18.02 5.64 8.78
N PHE A 60 17.59 4.45 8.35
CA PHE A 60 16.96 3.46 9.20
C PHE A 60 17.87 3.03 10.36
N ASP A 61 19.14 2.78 10.07
CA ASP A 61 20.14 2.32 11.04
C ASP A 61 20.37 3.31 12.21
N ARG A 62 20.13 4.59 11.97
CA ARG A 62 20.21 5.64 13.01
C ARG A 62 19.01 5.67 13.93
N THR A 63 17.89 5.10 13.53
CA THR A 63 16.67 5.06 14.34
C THR A 63 16.78 4.08 15.51
N GLN A 64 15.89 4.17 16.50
CA GLN A 64 15.78 3.16 17.56
C GLN A 64 15.37 1.79 16.99
N TYR A 65 14.58 1.75 15.93
CA TYR A 65 14.23 0.49 15.25
C TYR A 65 15.46 -0.18 14.66
N GLY A 66 16.34 0.57 13.98
CA GLY A 66 17.60 0.03 13.46
C GLY A 66 18.54 -0.46 14.55
N LYS A 67 18.61 0.24 15.69
CA LYS A 67 19.38 -0.19 16.86
C LYS A 67 18.78 -1.46 17.49
N LEU A 68 17.44 -1.50 17.64
CA LEU A 68 16.73 -2.65 18.22
C LEU A 68 16.95 -3.92 17.39
N ILE A 69 16.88 -3.84 16.06
CA ILE A 69 17.12 -5.02 15.19
C ILE A 69 18.54 -5.57 15.33
N ARG A 70 19.50 -4.73 15.74
CA ARG A 70 20.89 -5.13 15.95
C ARG A 70 21.20 -5.52 17.39
N ASP A 71 20.24 -5.40 18.30
CA ASP A 71 20.42 -5.81 19.69
C ASP A 71 20.59 -7.35 19.74
N PRO A 72 21.63 -7.89 20.41
CA PRO A 72 21.84 -9.32 20.52
C PRO A 72 20.65 -10.08 21.12
N HIS A 73 19.87 -9.45 22.01
CA HIS A 73 18.66 -10.06 22.59
C HIS A 73 17.53 -10.23 21.58
N MET A 74 17.55 -9.47 20.47
CA MET A 74 16.57 -9.56 19.39
C MET A 74 16.97 -10.52 18.27
N GLU A 75 18.17 -11.12 18.32
CA GLU A 75 18.71 -11.96 17.24
C GLU A 75 17.75 -13.09 16.84
N ALA A 76 17.21 -13.81 17.83
CA ALA A 76 16.27 -14.91 17.57
C ALA A 76 14.96 -14.43 16.91
N PHE A 77 14.44 -13.29 17.37
CA PHE A 77 13.24 -12.67 16.79
C PHE A 77 13.52 -12.20 15.36
N VAL A 78 14.59 -11.46 15.14
CA VAL A 78 14.99 -10.93 13.82
C VAL A 78 15.21 -12.08 12.83
N LYS A 79 15.86 -13.17 13.26
CA LYS A 79 16.03 -14.37 12.45
C LYS A 79 14.69 -14.99 12.07
N SER A 80 13.81 -15.21 13.05
CA SER A 80 12.46 -15.76 12.80
C SER A 80 11.64 -14.86 11.90
N PHE A 81 11.69 -13.54 12.09
CA PHE A 81 11.00 -12.56 11.25
C PHE A 81 11.53 -12.56 9.80
N ARG A 82 12.85 -12.59 9.61
CA ARG A 82 13.48 -12.74 8.29
C ARG A 82 13.08 -14.05 7.61
N GLU A 83 13.05 -15.16 8.35
CA GLU A 83 12.59 -16.44 7.82
C GLU A 83 11.12 -16.40 7.39
N GLN A 84 10.24 -15.72 8.14
CA GLN A 84 8.84 -15.53 7.79
C GLN A 84 8.68 -14.61 6.57
N LEU A 85 9.42 -13.50 6.52
CA LEU A 85 9.49 -12.64 5.34
C LEU A 85 10.04 -13.39 4.13
N SER A 86 11.09 -14.18 4.31
CA SER A 86 11.65 -15.02 3.24
C SER A 86 10.64 -16.07 2.78
N LYS A 87 9.88 -16.69 3.68
CA LYS A 87 8.79 -17.61 3.30
C LYS A 87 7.68 -16.90 2.54
N ALA A 88 7.26 -15.72 2.98
CA ALA A 88 6.28 -14.90 2.26
C ALA A 88 6.85 -14.35 0.93
N GLY A 89 8.11 -13.94 0.93
CA GLY A 89 8.85 -13.51 -0.26
C GLY A 89 9.15 -14.67 -1.22
N LYS A 90 9.42 -15.89 -0.71
CA LYS A 90 9.59 -17.09 -1.54
C LYS A 90 8.36 -17.45 -2.34
N GLN A 91 7.18 -17.03 -1.91
CA GLN A 91 5.98 -17.18 -2.74
C GLN A 91 5.93 -16.22 -3.94
N ARG A 92 6.71 -15.13 -3.92
CA ARG A 92 6.73 -14.13 -4.99
C ARG A 92 8.14 -13.90 -5.56
N LEU A 93 9.08 -13.38 -4.77
CA LEU A 93 10.46 -13.14 -5.20
C LEU A 93 11.28 -14.43 -5.30
N GLY A 94 11.04 -15.42 -4.43
CA GLY A 94 11.71 -16.73 -4.49
C GLY A 94 11.34 -17.54 -5.73
N LYS A 95 10.15 -17.29 -6.33
CA LYS A 95 9.82 -17.80 -7.67
C LYS A 95 10.69 -17.17 -8.74
N LEU A 96 11.16 -15.94 -8.51
CA LEU A 96 12.11 -15.24 -9.38
C LEU A 96 13.57 -15.64 -9.11
N GLY A 97 13.83 -16.60 -8.22
CA GLY A 97 15.19 -17.02 -7.86
C GLY A 97 15.94 -15.99 -7.01
N LEU A 98 15.26 -14.96 -6.48
CA LEU A 98 15.84 -13.83 -5.75
C LEU A 98 15.44 -13.84 -4.29
N THR A 99 16.35 -13.36 -3.44
CA THR A 99 16.07 -12.97 -2.06
C THR A 99 16.29 -11.47 -1.88
N ILE A 100 15.79 -10.90 -0.79
CA ILE A 100 16.02 -9.47 -0.48
C ILE A 100 17.52 -9.24 -0.21
N GLU A 101 18.20 -10.22 0.37
CA GLU A 101 19.63 -10.18 0.67
C GLU A 101 20.48 -10.09 -0.61
N ASP A 102 20.05 -10.73 -1.70
CA ASP A 102 20.74 -10.72 -2.99
C ASP A 102 20.79 -9.33 -3.60
N LEU A 103 19.80 -8.49 -3.28
CA LEU A 103 19.74 -7.11 -3.76
C LEU A 103 20.64 -6.15 -2.96
N GLY A 104 21.31 -6.64 -1.89
CA GLY A 104 22.02 -5.76 -0.95
C GLY A 104 23.25 -5.02 -1.52
N GLN A 105 23.83 -5.48 -2.63
CA GLN A 105 25.07 -4.91 -3.23
C GLN A 105 24.94 -4.56 -4.72
N VAL A 106 23.76 -4.80 -5.30
CA VAL A 106 23.51 -4.61 -6.73
C VAL A 106 22.97 -3.22 -7.07
N PRO A 107 22.12 -2.60 -6.24
CA PRO A 107 21.56 -1.31 -6.60
C PRO A 107 22.58 -0.18 -6.54
N GLY A 108 22.75 0.52 -7.65
CA GLY A 108 23.43 1.81 -7.71
C GLY A 108 22.47 2.99 -7.57
N GLY A 109 21.17 2.70 -7.55
CA GLY A 109 20.08 3.67 -7.45
C GLY A 109 18.78 3.00 -7.07
N GLU A 110 17.68 3.35 -7.74
CA GLU A 110 16.32 2.91 -7.39
C GLU A 110 16.13 1.38 -7.46
N ILE A 111 15.39 0.85 -6.48
CA ILE A 111 14.77 -0.47 -6.56
C ILE A 111 13.25 -0.28 -6.57
N ALA A 112 12.55 -0.94 -7.48
CA ALA A 112 11.10 -0.92 -7.54
C ALA A 112 10.50 -2.28 -7.91
N ILE A 113 9.35 -2.59 -7.32
CA ILE A 113 8.54 -3.76 -7.64
C ILE A 113 7.15 -3.29 -8.03
N ALA A 114 6.62 -3.81 -9.13
CA ALA A 114 5.28 -3.56 -9.59
C ALA A 114 4.49 -4.85 -9.78
N ALA A 115 3.21 -4.80 -9.43
CA ALA A 115 2.19 -5.76 -9.83
C ALA A 115 1.37 -5.14 -10.96
N ILE A 116 1.40 -5.77 -12.12
CA ILE A 116 0.82 -5.27 -13.38
C ILE A 116 -0.30 -6.22 -13.80
N VAL A 117 -1.42 -5.66 -14.26
CA VAL A 117 -2.52 -6.44 -14.85
C VAL A 117 -2.46 -6.25 -16.36
N PRO A 118 -1.82 -7.18 -17.11
CA PRO A 118 -1.82 -7.12 -18.56
C PRO A 118 -3.24 -7.38 -19.10
N GLU A 119 -3.48 -7.01 -20.35
CA GLU A 119 -4.80 -7.16 -21.01
C GLU A 119 -5.37 -8.59 -20.92
N ALA A 120 -4.51 -9.61 -20.81
CA ALA A 120 -4.91 -11.01 -20.64
C ALA A 120 -5.43 -11.36 -19.23
N GLY A 121 -5.51 -10.40 -18.29
CA GLY A 121 -6.11 -10.58 -16.97
C GLY A 121 -5.27 -11.35 -15.94
N ARG A 122 -4.03 -11.72 -16.28
CA ARG A 122 -3.10 -12.38 -15.37
C ARG A 122 -2.27 -11.34 -14.61
N LEU A 123 -2.17 -11.46 -13.29
CA LEU A 123 -1.31 -10.61 -12.48
C LEU A 123 0.17 -10.96 -12.78
N ALA A 124 0.92 -9.99 -13.28
CA ALA A 124 2.36 -10.09 -13.48
C ALA A 124 3.12 -9.29 -12.42
N THR A 125 4.28 -9.81 -11.99
CA THR A 125 5.18 -9.13 -11.05
C THR A 125 6.48 -8.80 -11.76
N VAL A 126 6.92 -7.55 -11.68
CA VAL A 126 8.18 -7.10 -12.27
C VAL A 126 9.00 -6.33 -11.23
N LEU A 127 10.25 -6.73 -11.05
CA LEU A 127 11.29 -6.03 -10.31
C LEU A 127 12.14 -5.24 -11.30
N LEU A 128 12.39 -3.98 -10.99
CA LEU A 128 13.32 -3.09 -11.71
C LEU A 128 14.37 -2.59 -10.72
N VAL A 129 15.64 -2.70 -11.08
CA VAL A 129 16.78 -2.22 -10.28
C VAL A 129 17.69 -1.37 -11.16
N ASP A 130 17.99 -0.17 -10.69
CA ASP A 130 19.09 0.64 -11.23
C ASP A 130 20.42 0.08 -10.72
N THR A 131 21.23 -0.41 -11.63
CA THR A 131 22.53 -1.04 -11.34
C THR A 131 23.73 -0.14 -11.69
N THR A 132 23.50 1.16 -11.80
CA THR A 132 24.54 2.12 -12.18
C THR A 132 25.78 2.02 -11.27
N GLY A 133 26.93 1.69 -11.85
CA GLY A 133 28.20 1.53 -11.14
C GLY A 133 28.37 0.20 -10.41
N HIS A 134 27.46 -0.77 -10.59
CA HIS A 134 27.46 -2.10 -9.97
C HIS A 134 27.30 -3.23 -11.01
N GLU A 135 27.92 -3.05 -12.18
CA GLU A 135 27.77 -3.98 -13.30
C GLU A 135 28.38 -5.36 -13.00
N GLU A 136 29.52 -5.40 -12.27
CA GLU A 136 30.16 -6.67 -11.92
C GLU A 136 29.37 -7.44 -10.84
N GLU A 137 28.87 -6.75 -9.82
CA GLU A 137 27.98 -7.31 -8.78
C GLU A 137 26.70 -7.84 -9.41
N THR A 138 26.14 -7.10 -10.37
CA THR A 138 24.94 -7.52 -11.11
C THR A 138 25.19 -8.79 -11.92
N LYS A 139 26.36 -8.90 -12.55
CA LYS A 139 26.73 -10.10 -13.30
C LYS A 139 26.89 -11.31 -12.38
N GLN A 140 27.53 -11.13 -11.22
CA GLN A 140 27.64 -12.19 -10.21
C GLN A 140 26.26 -12.66 -9.74
N LEU A 141 25.35 -11.71 -9.44
CA LEU A 141 23.98 -12.04 -9.07
C LEU A 141 23.24 -12.82 -10.17
N LEU A 142 23.42 -12.46 -11.44
CA LEU A 142 22.80 -13.18 -12.56
C LEU A 142 23.30 -14.63 -12.64
N ASP A 143 24.58 -14.86 -12.43
CA ASP A 143 25.18 -16.20 -12.43
C ASP A 143 24.67 -17.03 -11.22
N GLU A 144 24.48 -16.38 -10.07
CA GLU A 144 23.86 -17.01 -8.88
C GLU A 144 22.38 -17.36 -9.10
N ILE A 145 21.60 -16.45 -9.71
CA ILE A 145 20.19 -16.71 -10.08
C ILE A 145 20.11 -17.92 -10.99
N GLU A 146 20.94 -17.95 -12.04
CA GLU A 146 20.97 -19.08 -12.96
C GLU A 146 21.32 -20.40 -12.26
N THR A 147 22.33 -20.39 -11.39
CA THR A 147 22.73 -21.55 -10.59
C THR A 147 21.56 -22.06 -9.72
N ARG A 148 20.90 -21.16 -9.00
CA ARG A 148 19.74 -21.50 -8.14
C ARG A 148 18.56 -22.05 -8.95
N LEU A 149 18.29 -21.46 -10.11
CA LEU A 149 17.21 -21.94 -10.97
C LEU A 149 17.51 -23.36 -11.50
N VAL A 150 18.75 -23.64 -11.85
CA VAL A 150 19.22 -24.99 -12.25
C VAL A 150 19.09 -25.98 -11.07
N GLU A 151 19.49 -25.59 -9.86
CA GLU A 151 19.32 -26.42 -8.65
C GLU A 151 17.85 -26.72 -8.35
N GLN A 152 16.97 -25.75 -8.61
CA GLN A 152 15.52 -25.90 -8.51
C GLN A 152 14.92 -26.72 -9.67
N LYS A 153 15.74 -27.23 -10.61
CA LYS A 153 15.32 -27.97 -11.80
C LYS A 153 14.46 -27.16 -12.76
N ALA A 154 14.68 -25.84 -12.81
CA ALA A 154 14.04 -25.00 -13.81
C ALA A 154 14.54 -25.36 -15.21
N GLU A 155 13.63 -25.40 -16.17
CA GLU A 155 13.95 -25.62 -17.57
C GLU A 155 14.28 -24.30 -18.26
N ARG A 156 15.49 -24.21 -18.84
CA ARG A 156 15.88 -23.05 -19.65
C ARG A 156 15.11 -23.08 -20.98
N LEU A 157 14.29 -22.07 -21.22
CA LEU A 157 13.56 -21.90 -22.49
C LEU A 157 14.40 -21.09 -23.50
N ALA A 158 13.87 -20.95 -24.72
CA ALA A 158 14.44 -20.02 -25.71
C ALA A 158 14.33 -18.57 -25.18
N ASP A 159 15.34 -17.77 -25.48
CA ASP A 159 15.34 -16.35 -25.08
C ASP A 159 14.18 -15.60 -25.73
N TYR A 160 13.41 -14.88 -24.93
CA TYR A 160 12.36 -14.00 -25.44
C TYR A 160 13.04 -12.78 -26.08
N GLU A 161 12.62 -12.43 -27.30
CA GLU A 161 13.23 -11.35 -28.12
C GLU A 161 14.77 -11.40 -28.22
N LYS A 162 15.35 -12.61 -28.09
CA LYS A 162 16.80 -12.87 -28.17
C LYS A 162 17.67 -12.24 -27.08
N LYS A 163 17.08 -11.59 -26.07
CA LYS A 163 17.82 -10.93 -24.99
C LYS A 163 17.33 -11.27 -23.58
N ILE A 164 16.06 -11.62 -23.41
CA ILE A 164 15.48 -11.94 -22.10
C ILE A 164 15.62 -13.43 -21.85
N ARG A 165 16.37 -13.81 -20.83
CA ARG A 165 16.50 -15.21 -20.40
C ARG A 165 15.20 -15.65 -19.73
N VAL A 166 14.64 -16.79 -20.18
CA VAL A 166 13.38 -17.32 -19.64
C VAL A 166 13.61 -18.72 -19.10
N TYR A 167 13.13 -18.95 -17.88
CA TYR A 167 13.19 -20.23 -17.19
C TYR A 167 11.78 -20.66 -16.78
N ARG A 168 11.43 -21.92 -17.04
CA ARG A 168 10.21 -22.54 -16.56
C ARG A 168 10.50 -23.26 -15.25
N LEU A 169 9.77 -22.91 -14.19
CA LEU A 169 9.90 -23.59 -12.91
C LEU A 169 9.17 -24.94 -12.92
N PRO A 170 9.67 -25.96 -12.19
CA PRO A 170 8.97 -27.21 -12.05
C PRO A 170 7.62 -26.99 -11.35
N GLN A 171 6.58 -27.60 -11.89
CA GLN A 171 5.26 -27.56 -11.27
C GLN A 171 5.27 -28.41 -10.00
N GLU A 172 4.82 -27.83 -8.90
CA GLU A 172 4.52 -28.62 -7.70
C GLU A 172 3.31 -29.52 -8.03
N SER A 173 3.52 -30.82 -7.96
CA SER A 173 2.42 -31.78 -8.13
C SER A 173 1.36 -31.48 -7.07
N PRO A 174 0.05 -31.38 -7.46
CA PRO A 174 -1.02 -31.25 -6.48
C PRO A 174 -0.89 -32.36 -5.44
N SER A 175 -0.97 -32.02 -4.16
CA SER A 175 -0.98 -33.04 -3.11
C SER A 175 -2.14 -33.99 -3.38
N ALA A 176 -1.91 -35.30 -3.19
CA ALA A 176 -2.87 -36.35 -3.49
C ALA A 176 -4.26 -36.17 -2.82
N ASP A 177 -4.32 -35.32 -1.78
CA ASP A 177 -5.51 -34.97 -1.02
C ASP A 177 -6.36 -33.86 -1.66
N ASN A 178 -5.88 -33.17 -2.70
CA ASN A 178 -6.55 -32.03 -3.31
C ASN A 178 -6.96 -32.28 -4.77
N LYS A 179 -7.92 -33.20 -4.98
CA LYS A 179 -8.44 -33.56 -6.31
C LYS A 179 -9.21 -32.44 -7.03
N ASP A 180 -9.56 -31.38 -6.33
CA ASP A 180 -10.28 -30.20 -6.86
C ASP A 180 -9.37 -28.99 -7.07
N ALA A 181 -8.03 -29.14 -7.01
CA ALA A 181 -7.10 -28.07 -7.32
C ALA A 181 -7.23 -27.67 -8.80
N ALA A 182 -7.31 -26.37 -9.06
CA ALA A 182 -7.19 -25.85 -10.42
C ALA A 182 -5.87 -26.33 -11.04
N GLU A 183 -5.85 -26.53 -12.36
CA GLU A 183 -4.61 -26.90 -13.04
C GLU A 183 -3.50 -25.89 -12.68
N PRO A 184 -2.33 -26.39 -12.26
CA PRO A 184 -1.24 -25.51 -11.87
C PRO A 184 -0.82 -24.65 -13.07
N GLN A 185 -0.87 -23.33 -12.89
CA GLN A 185 -0.41 -22.41 -13.93
C GLN A 185 1.09 -22.55 -14.13
N GLU A 186 1.53 -22.50 -15.39
CA GLU A 186 2.94 -22.47 -15.74
C GLU A 186 3.62 -21.27 -15.07
N GLN A 187 4.67 -21.54 -14.30
CA GLN A 187 5.45 -20.51 -13.63
C GLN A 187 6.76 -20.30 -14.39
N VAL A 188 6.98 -19.07 -14.82
CA VAL A 188 8.20 -18.68 -15.53
C VAL A 188 8.94 -17.58 -14.78
N VAL A 189 10.24 -17.50 -15.00
CA VAL A 189 11.11 -16.40 -14.57
C VAL A 189 11.76 -15.84 -15.81
N ALA A 190 11.61 -14.55 -16.02
CA ALA A 190 12.24 -13.80 -17.09
C ALA A 190 13.25 -12.83 -16.49
N VAL A 191 14.50 -12.87 -16.94
CA VAL A 191 15.60 -12.07 -16.38
C VAL A 191 16.39 -11.43 -17.50
N VAL A 192 16.71 -10.15 -17.34
CA VAL A 192 17.58 -9.43 -18.26
C VAL A 192 18.35 -8.34 -17.52
N HIS A 193 19.60 -8.14 -17.89
CA HIS A 193 20.39 -6.97 -17.55
C HIS A 193 20.79 -6.29 -18.85
N GLU A 194 20.35 -5.05 -19.02
CA GLU A 194 20.67 -4.26 -20.21
C GLU A 194 21.00 -2.82 -19.81
N GLY A 195 22.19 -2.36 -20.20
CA GLY A 195 22.71 -1.05 -19.79
C GLY A 195 22.84 -0.97 -18.27
N LYS A 196 22.08 -0.05 -17.66
CA LYS A 196 22.04 0.19 -16.20
C LYS A 196 20.84 -0.47 -15.52
N ALA A 197 20.07 -1.29 -16.24
CA ALA A 197 18.84 -1.87 -15.73
C ALA A 197 18.93 -3.39 -15.55
N LEU A 198 18.65 -3.87 -14.35
CA LEU A 198 18.28 -5.26 -14.10
C LEU A 198 16.77 -5.34 -14.00
N VAL A 199 16.16 -6.15 -14.88
CA VAL A 199 14.71 -6.39 -14.87
C VAL A 199 14.45 -7.88 -14.68
N VAL A 200 13.62 -8.23 -13.70
CA VAL A 200 13.23 -9.60 -13.39
C VAL A 200 11.72 -9.66 -13.25
N GLY A 201 11.07 -10.65 -13.86
CA GLY A 201 9.61 -10.78 -13.75
C GLY A 201 9.12 -12.20 -13.98
N ASP A 202 7.85 -12.43 -13.70
CA ASP A 202 7.15 -13.70 -13.95
C ASP A 202 6.35 -13.69 -15.26
N ASP A 203 6.54 -12.65 -16.09
CA ASP A 203 5.96 -12.50 -17.40
C ASP A 203 6.98 -11.85 -18.36
N PRO A 204 7.52 -12.61 -19.36
CA PRO A 204 8.54 -12.09 -20.27
C PRO A 204 8.04 -10.94 -21.17
N VAL A 205 6.72 -10.87 -21.42
CA VAL A 205 6.12 -9.77 -22.19
C VAL A 205 6.21 -8.47 -21.39
N GLN A 206 5.89 -8.51 -20.08
CA GLN A 206 5.98 -7.33 -19.24
C GLN A 206 7.42 -6.90 -18.99
N VAL A 207 8.36 -7.85 -18.86
CA VAL A 207 9.79 -7.54 -18.80
C VAL A 207 10.26 -6.84 -20.08
N SER A 208 9.84 -7.32 -21.26
CA SER A 208 10.15 -6.67 -22.54
C SER A 208 9.54 -5.27 -22.64
N HIS A 209 8.29 -5.08 -22.20
CA HIS A 209 7.67 -3.76 -22.20
C HIS A 209 8.44 -2.76 -21.34
N VAL A 210 8.87 -3.18 -20.14
CA VAL A 210 9.69 -2.32 -19.24
C VAL A 210 11.01 -1.92 -19.92
N LEU A 211 11.70 -2.85 -20.58
CA LEU A 211 12.91 -2.53 -21.33
C LEU A 211 12.65 -1.56 -22.48
N ALA A 212 11.60 -1.77 -23.25
CA ALA A 212 11.26 -0.90 -24.37
C ALA A 212 10.97 0.54 -23.88
N VAL A 213 10.36 0.69 -22.71
CA VAL A 213 10.11 2.00 -22.09
C VAL A 213 11.41 2.65 -21.62
N LEU A 214 12.33 1.90 -21.05
CA LEU A 214 13.65 2.42 -20.64
C LEU A 214 14.43 2.96 -21.84
N GLU A 215 14.29 2.32 -23.00
CA GLU A 215 14.96 2.73 -24.24
C GLU A 215 14.29 3.91 -24.93
N ASN A 216 12.95 3.95 -24.98
CA ASN A 216 12.19 4.83 -25.86
C ASN A 216 11.29 5.83 -25.13
N GLY A 217 11.11 5.68 -23.80
CA GLY A 217 10.12 6.42 -23.04
C GLY A 217 8.67 5.94 -23.29
N ARG A 218 7.72 6.43 -22.49
CA ARG A 218 6.30 6.12 -22.59
C ARG A 218 5.45 7.28 -22.05
N GLU A 219 4.28 7.52 -22.64
CA GLU A 219 3.32 8.50 -22.13
C GLU A 219 2.30 7.86 -21.17
N ASP A 220 1.85 6.63 -21.47
CA ASP A 220 0.86 5.87 -20.70
C ASP A 220 1.53 5.02 -19.61
N CYS A 221 2.06 5.68 -18.58
CA CYS A 221 2.74 5.06 -17.45
C CYS A 221 1.96 5.25 -16.15
N LEU A 222 2.36 4.56 -15.08
CA LEU A 222 1.77 4.68 -13.73
C LEU A 222 1.70 6.15 -13.29
N ALA A 223 2.76 6.93 -13.51
CA ALA A 223 2.81 8.34 -13.15
C ALA A 223 1.81 9.20 -13.93
N SER A 224 1.29 8.74 -15.09
CA SER A 224 0.30 9.46 -15.88
C SER A 224 -1.12 9.32 -15.35
N THR A 225 -1.41 8.28 -14.53
CA THR A 225 -2.73 7.99 -14.01
C THR A 225 -3.19 9.03 -12.99
N GLU A 226 -4.49 9.34 -12.98
CA GLU A 226 -5.07 10.29 -12.03
C GLU A 226 -4.94 9.79 -10.60
N GLN A 227 -5.17 8.51 -10.38
CA GLN A 227 -5.09 7.84 -9.09
C GLN A 227 -3.70 8.01 -8.47
N PHE A 228 -2.65 7.66 -9.22
CA PHE A 228 -1.28 7.79 -8.75
C PHE A 228 -0.90 9.24 -8.47
N LYS A 229 -1.27 10.18 -9.36
CA LYS A 229 -0.99 11.62 -9.16
C LYS A 229 -1.58 12.15 -7.86
N ASN A 230 -2.85 11.82 -7.58
CA ASN A 230 -3.52 12.28 -6.36
C ASN A 230 -2.87 11.70 -5.09
N VAL A 231 -2.61 10.38 -5.09
CA VAL A 231 -1.97 9.71 -3.97
C VAL A 231 -0.54 10.20 -3.75
N SER A 232 0.28 10.23 -4.80
CA SER A 232 1.70 10.61 -4.70
C SER A 232 1.88 12.06 -4.24
N LYS A 233 1.08 12.99 -4.81
CA LYS A 233 1.10 14.41 -4.39
C LYS A 233 0.78 14.57 -2.90
N GLY A 234 -0.23 13.85 -2.41
CA GLY A 234 -0.61 13.89 -1.01
C GLY A 234 0.44 13.23 -0.12
N ALA A 235 0.95 12.05 -0.49
CA ALA A 235 1.89 11.26 0.29
C ALA A 235 3.24 11.96 0.48
N LEU A 236 3.68 12.77 -0.48
CA LEU A 236 4.95 13.50 -0.40
C LEU A 236 4.83 14.86 0.30
N LYS A 237 3.61 15.32 0.57
CA LYS A 237 3.38 16.59 1.25
C LYS A 237 3.95 16.54 2.68
N ASN A 238 4.80 17.49 3.04
CA ASN A 238 5.36 17.66 4.39
C ASN A 238 6.30 16.56 4.90
N LEU A 239 6.79 15.65 4.03
CA LEU A 239 7.72 14.59 4.47
C LEU A 239 9.20 15.02 4.55
N GLY A 240 9.56 16.19 4.01
CA GLY A 240 10.95 16.69 4.09
C GLY A 240 11.89 16.07 3.03
N PRO A 241 13.20 15.92 3.34
CA PRO A 241 14.25 15.64 2.38
C PRO A 241 14.03 14.38 1.54
N GLU A 242 14.64 14.39 0.36
CA GLU A 242 14.23 13.53 -0.75
C GLU A 242 14.77 12.08 -0.70
N ASN A 243 15.97 11.86 -0.15
CA ASN A 243 16.79 10.70 -0.51
C ASN A 243 16.55 9.41 0.30
N SER A 244 15.72 9.42 1.33
CA SER A 244 15.50 8.25 2.19
C SER A 244 14.06 7.79 2.21
N LYS A 245 13.38 7.87 1.06
CA LYS A 245 11.96 7.54 0.95
C LYS A 245 11.74 6.12 0.44
N LEU A 246 10.88 5.40 1.15
CA LEU A 246 10.13 4.29 0.59
C LEU A 246 8.77 4.86 0.16
N ARG A 247 8.35 4.60 -1.07
CA ARG A 247 7.04 4.98 -1.60
C ARG A 247 6.28 3.74 -2.01
N TRP A 248 4.95 3.80 -1.90
CA TRP A 248 4.10 2.71 -2.31
C TRP A 248 2.76 3.21 -2.84
N TYR A 249 2.14 2.39 -3.68
CA TYR A 249 0.85 2.62 -4.31
C TYR A 249 0.11 1.29 -4.46
N ILE A 250 -1.21 1.31 -4.32
CA ILE A 250 -2.09 0.18 -4.61
C ILE A 250 -3.46 0.68 -5.05
N ASP A 251 -4.02 0.06 -6.10
CA ASP A 251 -5.46 0.01 -6.33
C ASP A 251 -5.98 -1.25 -5.63
N PRO A 252 -6.65 -1.12 -4.48
CA PRO A 252 -6.95 -2.28 -3.65
C PRO A 252 -7.94 -3.25 -4.30
N PHE A 253 -8.94 -2.73 -5.03
CA PHE A 253 -9.96 -3.57 -5.66
C PHE A 253 -9.44 -4.23 -6.94
N ALA A 254 -8.72 -3.48 -7.79
CA ALA A 254 -8.11 -4.04 -8.99
C ALA A 254 -7.04 -5.09 -8.62
N PHE A 255 -6.20 -4.82 -7.61
CA PHE A 255 -5.22 -5.79 -7.12
C PHE A 255 -5.90 -7.05 -6.57
N ALA A 256 -6.93 -6.92 -5.73
CA ALA A 256 -7.64 -8.06 -5.16
C ALA A 256 -8.35 -8.90 -6.23
N ALA A 257 -8.97 -8.26 -7.22
CA ALA A 257 -9.60 -8.95 -8.35
C ALA A 257 -8.57 -9.73 -9.18
N ALA A 258 -7.44 -9.10 -9.52
CA ALA A 258 -6.37 -9.73 -10.27
C ALA A 258 -5.70 -10.87 -9.47
N TYR A 259 -5.48 -10.67 -8.17
CA TYR A 259 -4.95 -11.69 -7.27
C TYR A 259 -5.86 -12.91 -7.19
N LYS A 260 -7.18 -12.71 -7.03
CA LYS A 260 -8.19 -13.77 -7.02
C LYS A 260 -8.24 -14.52 -8.34
N SER A 261 -8.14 -13.82 -9.47
CA SER A 261 -8.08 -14.43 -10.80
C SER A 261 -6.83 -15.30 -10.99
N ALA A 262 -5.68 -14.82 -10.49
CA ALA A 262 -4.41 -15.54 -10.55
C ALA A 262 -4.33 -16.74 -9.58
N HIS A 263 -5.12 -16.69 -8.50
CA HIS A 263 -5.15 -17.71 -7.46
C HIS A 263 -6.60 -18.18 -7.23
N PRO A 264 -7.21 -18.91 -8.18
CA PRO A 264 -8.59 -19.38 -8.01
C PRO A 264 -8.68 -20.19 -6.72
N ALA A 265 -9.56 -19.74 -5.82
CA ALA A 265 -9.74 -20.35 -4.51
C ALA A 265 -10.10 -21.83 -4.67
N ASN A 266 -9.46 -22.68 -3.87
CA ASN A 266 -9.94 -24.03 -3.68
C ASN A 266 -11.42 -23.98 -3.26
N LYS A 267 -12.28 -24.78 -3.87
CA LYS A 267 -13.73 -24.89 -3.57
C LYS A 267 -14.05 -25.12 -2.07
N ARG A 268 -13.00 -25.34 -1.25
CA ARG A 268 -13.08 -25.53 0.21
C ARG A 268 -12.90 -24.26 1.05
N GLN A 269 -12.63 -23.09 0.44
CA GLN A 269 -12.51 -21.86 1.21
C GLN A 269 -13.93 -21.50 1.73
N LYS A 270 -14.19 -21.91 2.99
CA LYS A 270 -15.44 -21.62 3.71
C LYS A 270 -15.30 -20.22 4.29
N GLY A 271 -16.12 -19.31 3.85
CA GLY A 271 -16.21 -17.96 4.39
C GLY A 271 -16.69 -16.96 3.33
N PRO A 272 -17.20 -15.81 3.76
CA PRO A 272 -17.64 -14.77 2.85
C PRO A 272 -16.45 -14.16 2.10
N ASP A 273 -16.68 -13.77 0.86
CA ASP A 273 -15.72 -12.98 0.08
C ASP A 273 -15.84 -11.51 0.49
N TYR A 274 -15.03 -11.10 1.47
CA TYR A 274 -15.07 -9.74 2.00
C TYR A 274 -14.77 -8.67 0.95
N VAL A 275 -13.91 -8.95 -0.04
CA VAL A 275 -13.62 -7.98 -1.11
C VAL A 275 -14.84 -7.76 -1.99
N GLU A 276 -15.55 -8.83 -2.32
CA GLU A 276 -16.79 -8.76 -3.09
C GLU A 276 -17.90 -8.06 -2.29
N ILE A 277 -18.04 -8.36 -0.99
CA ILE A 277 -18.98 -7.68 -0.10
C ILE A 277 -18.67 -6.19 -0.04
N LEU A 278 -17.44 -5.80 0.24
CA LEU A 278 -17.04 -4.40 0.29
C LEU A 278 -17.29 -3.68 -1.04
N GLY A 279 -16.99 -4.34 -2.17
CA GLY A 279 -17.31 -3.79 -3.50
C GLY A 279 -18.81 -3.53 -3.67
N ARG A 280 -19.68 -4.51 -3.33
CA ARG A 280 -21.14 -4.32 -3.38
C ARG A 280 -21.65 -3.25 -2.43
N GLN A 281 -20.95 -2.98 -1.34
CA GLN A 281 -21.26 -1.95 -0.35
C GLN A 281 -20.67 -0.57 -0.72
N GLY A 282 -20.16 -0.41 -1.95
CA GLY A 282 -19.69 0.87 -2.51
C GLY A 282 -18.26 1.25 -2.13
N PHE A 283 -17.52 0.41 -1.38
CA PHE A 283 -16.13 0.70 -1.02
C PHE A 283 -15.17 0.66 -2.21
N ASP A 284 -15.59 0.15 -3.36
CA ASP A 284 -14.86 0.27 -4.63
C ASP A 284 -14.73 1.73 -5.11
N ALA A 285 -15.39 2.68 -4.44
CA ALA A 285 -15.10 4.10 -4.53
C ALA A 285 -13.66 4.45 -4.14
N VAL A 286 -12.99 3.62 -3.31
CA VAL A 286 -11.56 3.71 -3.03
C VAL A 286 -10.79 3.25 -4.26
N LYS A 287 -10.36 4.20 -5.09
CA LYS A 287 -9.66 3.94 -6.36
C LYS A 287 -8.16 3.76 -6.20
N ALA A 288 -7.59 4.28 -5.10
CA ALA A 288 -6.18 4.07 -4.79
C ALA A 288 -5.87 4.37 -3.34
N MET A 289 -4.82 3.73 -2.87
CA MET A 289 -4.13 4.05 -1.64
C MET A 289 -2.63 4.13 -1.92
N GLY A 290 -1.92 4.92 -1.14
CA GLY A 290 -0.47 4.93 -1.22
C GLY A 290 0.13 5.86 -0.19
N GLY A 291 1.44 5.83 -0.10
CA GLY A 291 2.13 6.58 0.93
C GLY A 291 3.62 6.67 0.72
N ALA A 292 4.24 7.36 1.66
CA ALA A 292 5.68 7.44 1.75
C ALA A 292 6.14 7.34 3.21
N ILE A 293 7.31 6.75 3.39
CA ILE A 293 7.99 6.61 4.68
C ILE A 293 9.38 7.24 4.56
N VAL A 294 9.72 8.04 5.55
CA VAL A 294 11.05 8.65 5.68
C VAL A 294 11.59 8.33 7.07
N PHE A 295 12.82 7.85 7.14
CA PHE A 295 13.52 7.67 8.40
C PHE A 295 14.44 8.87 8.69
N ASP A 296 14.73 9.09 9.97
CA ASP A 296 15.59 10.17 10.46
C ASP A 296 15.12 11.57 9.98
N ALA A 297 13.81 11.82 10.15
CA ALA A 297 13.12 13.00 9.67
C ALA A 297 13.12 14.14 10.74
N GLY A 298 14.29 14.71 11.02
CA GLY A 298 14.45 15.80 12.00
C GLY A 298 14.17 15.34 13.43
N PRO A 299 13.14 15.88 14.12
CA PRO A 299 12.80 15.45 15.49
C PRO A 299 12.16 14.08 15.56
N PHE A 300 11.73 13.52 14.42
CA PHE A 300 11.08 12.22 14.32
C PHE A 300 12.04 11.18 13.75
N GLN A 301 12.08 10.00 14.34
CA GLN A 301 12.88 8.88 13.84
C GLN A 301 12.27 8.27 12.56
N MET A 302 10.95 8.37 12.43
CA MET A 302 10.19 7.96 11.25
C MET A 302 9.01 8.89 11.06
N ARG A 303 8.76 9.27 9.82
CA ARG A 303 7.49 9.88 9.39
C ARG A 303 6.87 9.03 8.30
N HIS A 304 5.60 8.78 8.45
CA HIS A 304 4.81 8.03 7.49
C HIS A 304 3.59 8.86 7.11
N GLN A 305 3.29 8.92 5.82
CA GLN A 305 2.08 9.55 5.31
C GLN A 305 1.38 8.60 4.35
N THR A 306 0.10 8.33 4.60
CA THR A 306 -0.77 7.53 3.74
C THR A 306 -1.90 8.40 3.21
N ILE A 307 -2.22 8.23 1.95
CA ILE A 307 -3.35 8.86 1.28
C ILE A 307 -4.29 7.77 0.78
N VAL A 308 -5.58 7.97 1.00
CA VAL A 308 -6.65 7.18 0.39
C VAL A 308 -7.34 8.08 -0.62
N TYR A 309 -7.32 7.70 -1.89
CA TYR A 309 -8.00 8.40 -2.96
C TYR A 309 -9.34 7.72 -3.25
N ALA A 310 -10.41 8.39 -2.83
CA ALA A 310 -11.78 7.95 -3.02
C ALA A 310 -12.61 9.14 -3.56
N PRO A 311 -12.62 9.35 -4.88
CA PRO A 311 -13.41 10.42 -5.48
C PRO A 311 -14.91 10.16 -5.29
N PRO A 312 -15.75 11.20 -5.22
CA PRO A 312 -17.20 11.04 -5.18
C PRO A 312 -17.69 10.35 -6.45
N LEU A 313 -18.82 9.68 -6.37
CA LEU A 313 -19.46 9.09 -7.53
C LEU A 313 -19.83 10.19 -8.55
N PRO A 314 -19.84 9.88 -9.85
CA PRO A 314 -20.09 10.87 -10.90
C PRO A 314 -21.36 11.70 -10.67
N GLY A 315 -21.22 13.02 -10.72
CA GLY A 315 -22.33 13.96 -10.54
C GLY A 315 -22.77 14.21 -9.09
N ARG A 316 -22.07 13.65 -8.11
CA ARG A 316 -22.39 13.87 -6.68
C ARG A 316 -21.49 14.96 -6.07
N ASP A 317 -22.06 15.70 -5.12
CA ASP A 317 -21.33 16.71 -4.36
C ASP A 317 -20.30 16.04 -3.44
N PRO A 318 -18.99 16.39 -3.54
CA PRO A 318 -17.93 15.86 -2.67
C PRO A 318 -18.17 16.03 -1.16
N LEU A 319 -18.95 17.03 -0.77
CA LEU A 319 -19.27 17.32 0.63
C LEU A 319 -20.55 16.62 1.13
N SER A 320 -21.34 16.05 0.22
CA SER A 320 -22.58 15.36 0.58
C SER A 320 -22.29 14.02 1.29
N VAL A 321 -23.23 13.60 2.15
CA VAL A 321 -23.28 12.25 2.70
C VAL A 321 -23.43 11.22 1.58
N ASP A 322 -24.21 11.57 0.55
CA ASP A 322 -24.51 10.70 -0.57
C ASP A 322 -23.42 10.68 -1.65
N ARG A 323 -22.22 11.21 -1.35
CA ARG A 323 -21.08 11.13 -2.31
C ARG A 323 -20.71 9.68 -2.67
N TYR A 324 -21.03 8.73 -1.79
CA TYR A 324 -20.90 7.28 -1.99
C TYR A 324 -22.24 6.58 -1.77
N ASP A 325 -22.32 5.31 -2.14
CA ASP A 325 -23.50 4.46 -1.91
C ASP A 325 -23.32 3.58 -0.67
N LEU A 326 -24.44 3.12 -0.12
CA LEU A 326 -24.54 2.12 0.93
C LEU A 326 -23.58 2.37 2.09
N ALA A 327 -22.89 1.32 2.55
CA ALA A 327 -21.98 1.43 3.68
C ALA A 327 -20.73 2.29 3.39
N ALA A 328 -20.34 2.49 2.14
CA ALA A 328 -19.22 3.38 1.83
C ALA A 328 -19.47 4.85 2.25
N ARG A 329 -20.70 5.25 2.53
CA ARG A 329 -21.03 6.56 3.14
C ARG A 329 -20.31 6.78 4.48
N MET A 330 -19.92 5.70 5.18
CA MET A 330 -19.12 5.78 6.41
C MET A 330 -17.68 6.29 6.18
N LEU A 331 -17.19 6.33 4.94
CA LEU A 331 -15.90 6.94 4.58
C LEU A 331 -15.98 8.47 4.66
N ARG A 332 -16.44 8.99 5.80
CA ARG A 332 -16.60 10.41 6.05
C ARG A 332 -15.68 10.86 7.18
N PHE A 333 -14.54 11.39 6.79
CA PHE A 333 -13.53 11.94 7.69
C PHE A 333 -13.54 13.47 7.53
N PRO A 334 -14.08 14.22 8.49
CA PRO A 334 -14.08 15.67 8.42
C PRO A 334 -12.67 16.23 8.31
N GLU A 335 -12.48 17.28 7.49
CA GLU A 335 -11.23 18.00 7.41
C GLU A 335 -10.82 18.47 8.81
N SER A 336 -9.55 18.36 9.12
CA SER A 336 -8.99 18.80 10.38
C SER A 336 -7.68 19.53 10.13
N GLU A 337 -7.45 20.56 10.92
CA GLU A 337 -6.10 21.04 11.19
C GLU A 337 -5.25 19.92 11.79
N GLU A 338 -3.95 20.12 11.92
CA GLU A 338 -3.06 19.16 12.56
C GLU A 338 -3.62 18.74 13.92
N ILE A 339 -3.82 17.43 14.11
CA ILE A 339 -4.37 16.90 15.34
C ILE A 339 -3.23 16.84 16.36
N GLN A 340 -3.38 17.60 17.45
CA GLN A 340 -2.45 17.59 18.57
C GLN A 340 -3.01 16.78 19.73
N PRO A 341 -2.15 16.15 20.56
CA PRO A 341 -2.59 15.54 21.81
C PRO A 341 -3.30 16.54 22.70
N PHE A 342 -4.32 16.10 23.41
CA PHE A 342 -4.95 16.91 24.44
C PHE A 342 -4.05 17.03 25.68
N ASP A 343 -4.23 18.10 26.47
CA ASP A 343 -3.43 18.35 27.69
C ASP A 343 -3.58 17.22 28.74
N TRP A 344 -4.67 16.46 28.69
CA TRP A 344 -4.89 15.32 29.59
C TRP A 344 -4.19 14.03 29.15
N VAL A 345 -3.61 14.00 27.95
CA VAL A 345 -2.81 12.84 27.48
C VAL A 345 -1.43 12.90 28.13
N PRO A 346 -1.02 11.89 28.93
CA PRO A 346 0.31 11.89 29.54
C PRO A 346 1.42 11.87 28.51
N SER A 347 2.47 12.64 28.74
CA SER A 347 3.62 12.73 27.82
C SER A 347 4.47 11.46 27.75
N GLY A 348 4.29 10.53 28.70
CA GLY A 348 5.05 9.29 28.79
C GLY A 348 4.38 8.08 28.17
N VAL A 349 3.22 8.22 27.50
CA VAL A 349 2.54 7.10 26.88
C VAL A 349 3.33 6.51 25.71
N SER A 350 3.24 5.21 25.52
CA SER A 350 3.97 4.48 24.47
C SER A 350 3.44 4.79 23.09
N SER A 351 2.14 5.02 22.97
CA SER A 351 1.51 5.38 21.70
C SER A 351 0.31 6.30 21.91
N TRP A 352 0.13 7.18 20.95
CA TRP A 352 -1.04 8.04 20.85
C TRP A 352 -1.44 8.17 19.40
N SER A 353 -2.73 8.04 19.11
CA SER A 353 -3.29 8.33 17.80
C SER A 353 -4.65 9.00 17.94
N SER A 354 -5.05 9.81 16.98
CA SER A 354 -6.36 10.43 16.95
C SER A 354 -6.84 10.55 15.52
N LEU A 355 -8.15 10.41 15.33
CA LEU A 355 -8.81 10.57 14.04
C LEU A 355 -10.11 11.34 14.22
N LYS A 356 -10.54 12.03 13.18
CA LYS A 356 -11.90 12.57 13.07
C LYS A 356 -12.70 11.69 12.13
N TRP A 357 -13.80 11.15 12.64
CA TRP A 357 -14.71 10.28 11.89
C TRP A 357 -16.17 10.66 12.18
N ASP A 358 -16.99 10.72 11.18
CA ASP A 358 -18.42 11.00 11.34
C ASP A 358 -19.14 9.73 11.79
N ILE A 359 -19.08 9.49 13.13
CA ILE A 359 -19.60 8.27 13.77
C ILE A 359 -21.11 8.10 13.51
N GLN A 360 -21.87 9.19 13.50
CA GLN A 360 -23.32 9.15 13.27
C GLN A 360 -23.64 8.67 11.84
N THR A 361 -22.96 9.25 10.83
CA THR A 361 -23.10 8.79 9.45
C THR A 361 -22.62 7.34 9.28
N ALA A 362 -21.54 6.95 9.97
CA ALA A 362 -21.04 5.59 9.92
C ALA A 362 -22.05 4.58 10.49
N PHE A 363 -22.62 4.87 11.65
CA PHE A 363 -23.65 4.03 12.27
C PHE A 363 -24.87 3.85 11.37
N GLN A 364 -25.42 4.95 10.86
CA GLN A 364 -26.60 4.95 9.97
C GLN A 364 -26.35 4.24 8.63
N SER A 365 -25.09 4.08 8.23
CA SER A 365 -24.72 3.40 6.99
C SER A 365 -24.26 1.95 7.21
N ALA A 366 -24.24 1.48 8.46
CA ALA A 366 -23.70 0.16 8.80
C ALA A 366 -24.65 -1.00 8.48
N GLU A 367 -25.97 -0.76 8.50
CA GLU A 367 -27.03 -1.78 8.33
C GLU A 367 -26.75 -2.70 7.13
N SER A 368 -26.63 -2.12 5.94
CA SER A 368 -26.45 -2.90 4.71
C SER A 368 -25.17 -3.74 4.69
N LEU A 369 -24.10 -3.28 5.36
CA LEU A 369 -22.83 -4.01 5.46
C LEU A 369 -22.95 -5.19 6.44
N VAL A 370 -23.58 -4.97 7.60
CA VAL A 370 -23.77 -6.02 8.62
C VAL A 370 -24.63 -7.13 8.04
N ASP A 371 -25.75 -6.79 7.43
CA ASP A 371 -26.67 -7.72 6.79
C ASP A 371 -25.98 -8.53 5.68
N ASP A 372 -25.18 -7.87 4.85
CA ASP A 372 -24.46 -8.52 3.75
C ASP A 372 -23.34 -9.46 4.24
N VAL A 373 -22.63 -9.08 5.33
CA VAL A 373 -21.61 -9.92 5.97
C VAL A 373 -22.21 -11.17 6.62
N VAL A 374 -23.34 -11.00 7.30
CA VAL A 374 -24.08 -12.12 7.94
C VAL A 374 -24.78 -12.98 6.89
N GLY A 375 -25.19 -12.37 5.77
CA GLY A 375 -25.92 -13.03 4.68
C GLY A 375 -27.45 -13.07 4.93
N GLU A 376 -27.96 -12.29 5.88
CA GLU A 376 -29.36 -12.20 6.24
C GLU A 376 -29.78 -10.74 6.43
N LYS A 377 -30.95 -10.35 5.91
CA LYS A 377 -31.46 -8.98 6.01
C LYS A 377 -32.13 -8.74 7.34
N GLY A 378 -31.94 -7.53 7.88
CA GLY A 378 -32.57 -7.04 9.11
C GLY A 378 -31.82 -7.45 10.36
N VAL A 379 -30.71 -8.15 10.28
CA VAL A 379 -29.91 -8.56 11.45
C VAL A 379 -29.44 -7.35 12.24
N PHE A 380 -29.00 -6.29 11.54
CA PHE A 380 -28.57 -5.06 12.21
C PHE A 380 -29.73 -4.45 13.03
N ASP A 381 -30.90 -4.29 12.42
CA ASP A 381 -32.07 -3.72 13.06
C ASP A 381 -32.55 -4.57 14.23
N ASP A 382 -32.56 -5.89 14.07
CA ASP A 382 -32.95 -6.83 15.14
C ASP A 382 -32.00 -6.73 16.35
N VAL A 383 -30.68 -6.60 16.12
CA VAL A 383 -29.72 -6.40 17.22
C VAL A 383 -29.95 -5.07 17.92
N ILE A 384 -30.15 -3.97 17.18
CA ILE A 384 -30.39 -2.64 17.75
C ILE A 384 -31.71 -2.62 18.49
N ALA A 385 -32.78 -3.25 17.95
CA ALA A 385 -34.07 -3.35 18.59
C ALA A 385 -34.00 -4.17 19.92
N SER A 386 -33.24 -5.27 19.92
CA SER A 386 -33.06 -6.09 21.12
C SER A 386 -32.40 -5.32 22.26
N LEU A 387 -31.39 -4.49 21.98
CA LEU A 387 -30.74 -3.65 23.00
C LEU A 387 -31.70 -2.63 23.63
N LYS A 388 -32.76 -2.24 22.91
CA LYS A 388 -33.77 -1.28 23.37
C LYS A 388 -34.97 -1.95 24.06
N GLU A 389 -35.43 -3.08 23.55
CA GLU A 389 -36.72 -3.67 23.85
C GLU A 389 -36.64 -4.88 24.79
N ASP A 390 -35.47 -5.54 24.90
CA ASP A 390 -35.29 -6.69 25.77
C ASP A 390 -35.47 -6.27 27.25
N PRO A 391 -36.44 -6.82 27.97
CA PRO A 391 -36.65 -6.51 29.37
C PRO A 391 -35.50 -6.89 30.29
N ASP A 392 -34.75 -7.92 29.91
CA ASP A 392 -33.57 -8.42 30.62
C ASP A 392 -32.26 -7.74 30.12
N GLY A 393 -32.34 -6.94 29.08
CA GLY A 393 -31.26 -6.19 28.49
C GLY A 393 -31.09 -4.77 29.06
N PRO A 394 -30.12 -3.99 28.53
CA PRO A 394 -29.83 -2.66 29.05
C PRO A 394 -30.89 -1.60 28.76
N GLN A 395 -31.87 -1.89 27.90
CA GLN A 395 -32.96 -0.99 27.49
C GLN A 395 -32.44 0.39 27.02
N ILE A 396 -31.47 0.37 26.10
CA ILE A 396 -30.78 1.53 25.55
C ILE A 396 -31.19 1.72 24.09
N ASP A 397 -31.65 2.92 23.75
CA ASP A 397 -31.73 3.36 22.37
C ASP A 397 -30.34 3.77 21.91
N VAL A 398 -29.61 2.84 21.23
CA VAL A 398 -28.22 3.03 20.84
C VAL A 398 -28.07 4.26 19.98
N GLU A 399 -28.96 4.52 19.03
CA GLU A 399 -28.90 5.68 18.17
C GLU A 399 -29.13 6.99 18.94
N ALA A 400 -30.25 7.08 19.69
CA ALA A 400 -30.65 8.30 20.36
C ALA A 400 -29.86 8.58 21.66
N ASP A 401 -29.53 7.54 22.44
CA ASP A 401 -28.94 7.67 23.77
C ASP A 401 -27.42 7.64 23.77
N LEU A 402 -26.79 7.10 22.70
CA LEU A 402 -25.35 6.98 22.59
C LEU A 402 -24.83 7.69 21.34
N VAL A 403 -25.13 7.18 20.13
CA VAL A 403 -24.51 7.64 18.88
C VAL A 403 -24.76 9.12 18.61
N ALA A 404 -26.00 9.60 18.82
CA ALA A 404 -26.35 11.02 18.67
C ALA A 404 -25.65 11.94 19.68
N CYS A 405 -25.16 11.39 20.78
CA CYS A 405 -24.48 12.13 21.85
C CYS A 405 -22.95 12.13 21.70
N LEU A 406 -22.41 11.40 20.71
CA LEU A 406 -20.98 11.36 20.42
C LEU A 406 -20.57 12.45 19.42
N GLY A 407 -19.38 13.00 19.64
CA GLY A 407 -18.68 13.86 18.69
C GLY A 407 -17.99 13.08 17.59
N LYS A 408 -17.07 13.74 16.90
CA LYS A 408 -16.37 13.16 15.74
C LYS A 408 -14.92 12.80 16.02
N LYS A 409 -14.38 13.15 17.19
CA LYS A 409 -12.97 12.91 17.52
C LYS A 409 -12.83 11.65 18.37
N ILE A 410 -12.00 10.72 17.86
CA ILE A 410 -11.62 9.48 18.54
C ILE A 410 -10.13 9.56 18.83
N THR A 411 -9.74 9.24 20.06
CA THR A 411 -8.35 9.21 20.51
C THR A 411 -8.05 7.83 21.09
N LEU A 412 -6.96 7.23 20.65
CA LEU A 412 -6.47 5.94 21.13
C LEU A 412 -5.13 6.20 21.85
N ILE A 413 -4.97 5.68 23.05
CA ILE A 413 -3.75 5.78 23.83
C ILE A 413 -3.36 4.37 24.23
N GLY A 414 -2.15 3.96 23.86
CA GLY A 414 -1.55 2.70 24.27
C GLY A 414 -0.40 2.94 25.23
N ASP A 415 -0.31 2.12 26.26
CA ASP A 415 0.74 2.15 27.25
C ASP A 415 0.98 0.77 27.82
N PHE A 416 1.97 0.63 28.70
CA PHE A 416 2.32 -0.63 29.35
C PHE A 416 2.41 -0.44 30.87
N GLU A 417 2.00 -1.45 31.62
CA GLU A 417 2.20 -1.51 33.07
C GLU A 417 3.51 -2.27 33.38
N GLU A 418 4.33 -1.71 34.26
CA GLU A 418 5.54 -2.40 34.73
C GLU A 418 5.25 -3.34 35.91
N PRO A 419 5.87 -4.53 35.98
CA PRO A 419 6.85 -5.08 35.03
C PRO A 419 6.19 -5.54 33.73
N ILE A 420 6.86 -5.30 32.60
CA ILE A 420 6.30 -5.63 31.28
C ILE A 420 6.26 -7.16 31.09
N ASP A 421 5.06 -7.68 30.85
CA ASP A 421 4.78 -9.07 30.51
C ASP A 421 3.65 -9.15 29.45
N VAL A 422 3.08 -10.33 29.21
CA VAL A 422 2.04 -10.55 28.19
C VAL A 422 0.70 -9.89 28.51
N ASP A 423 0.48 -9.50 29.75
CA ASP A 423 -0.77 -8.89 30.24
C ASP A 423 -0.61 -7.40 30.59
N SER A 424 0.56 -6.81 30.24
CA SER A 424 0.91 -5.44 30.60
C SER A 424 0.28 -4.37 29.69
N ASP A 425 -0.31 -4.74 28.56
CA ASP A 425 -0.88 -3.82 27.59
C ASP A 425 -2.07 -3.07 28.17
N ARG A 426 -2.06 -1.75 28.05
CA ARG A 426 -3.17 -0.85 28.40
C ARG A 426 -3.62 -0.08 27.18
N LEU A 427 -4.91 -0.15 26.89
CA LEU A 427 -5.53 0.62 25.81
C LEU A 427 -6.63 1.50 26.36
N VAL A 428 -6.57 2.80 26.10
CA VAL A 428 -7.64 3.77 26.34
C VAL A 428 -8.20 4.22 25.00
N ILE A 429 -9.51 4.11 24.85
CA ILE A 429 -10.26 4.65 23.72
C ILE A 429 -11.11 5.80 24.27
N ALA A 430 -10.79 7.03 23.85
CA ALA A 430 -11.55 8.21 24.23
C ALA A 430 -12.31 8.74 23.01
N ILE A 431 -13.63 8.87 23.15
CA ILE A 431 -14.50 9.42 22.12
C ILE A 431 -15.07 10.73 22.62
N GLU A 432 -15.01 11.78 21.81
CA GLU A 432 -15.61 13.08 22.12
C GLU A 432 -17.10 12.89 22.40
N ALA A 433 -17.60 13.47 23.49
CA ALA A 433 -19.01 13.48 23.83
C ALA A 433 -19.59 14.91 23.67
N ILE A 434 -20.67 15.01 22.91
CA ILE A 434 -21.45 16.25 22.74
C ILE A 434 -22.37 16.45 23.95
N ASP A 435 -22.96 15.34 24.45
CA ASP A 435 -23.77 15.29 25.64
C ASP A 435 -23.15 14.29 26.63
N PRO A 436 -22.18 14.72 27.45
CA PRO A 436 -21.47 13.81 28.35
C PRO A 436 -22.35 13.25 29.50
N GLU A 437 -23.38 13.98 29.93
CA GLU A 437 -24.28 13.53 30.99
C GLU A 437 -25.11 12.36 30.49
N LYS A 438 -25.65 12.47 29.27
CA LYS A 438 -26.44 11.39 28.66
C LYS A 438 -25.60 10.17 28.33
N VAL A 439 -24.39 10.37 27.79
CA VAL A 439 -23.43 9.26 27.53
C VAL A 439 -23.11 8.52 28.84
N ALA A 440 -22.79 9.25 29.92
CA ALA A 440 -22.49 8.63 31.22
C ALA A 440 -23.68 7.86 31.79
N ALA A 441 -24.88 8.38 31.67
CA ALA A 441 -26.10 7.70 32.12
C ALA A 441 -26.34 6.42 31.29
N THR A 442 -26.14 6.46 29.99
CA THR A 442 -26.30 5.33 29.08
C THR A 442 -25.28 4.22 29.35
N VAL A 443 -24.01 4.59 29.49
CA VAL A 443 -22.94 3.64 29.86
C VAL A 443 -23.23 3.04 31.24
N GLY A 444 -23.67 3.85 32.22
CA GLY A 444 -24.05 3.36 33.55
C GLY A 444 -25.17 2.33 33.52
N LYS A 445 -26.14 2.48 32.62
CA LYS A 445 -27.23 1.48 32.44
C LYS A 445 -26.65 0.17 31.86
N SER A 446 -25.80 0.23 30.84
CA SER A 446 -25.24 -0.98 30.25
C SER A 446 -24.38 -1.79 31.23
N MET A 447 -23.60 -1.10 32.09
CA MET A 447 -22.79 -1.76 33.12
C MET A 447 -23.57 -2.32 34.29
N ALA A 448 -24.83 -1.88 34.52
CA ALA A 448 -25.67 -2.36 35.61
C ALA A 448 -26.47 -3.63 35.23
N THR A 449 -26.46 -4.01 33.96
CA THR A 449 -27.21 -5.16 33.41
C THR A 449 -26.37 -6.44 33.36
N ASP A 450 -25.04 -6.32 33.54
CA ASP A 450 -24.08 -7.43 33.72
C ASP A 450 -24.03 -7.83 35.23
#